data_bbb10bca9d728e23696b8165d5a6acf3
#
_entry.id   bbb10bca9d728e23696b8165d5a6acf3
#
_cell.length_a   1.000
_cell.length_b   1.000
_cell.length_c   1.000
_cell.angle_alpha   90.00
_cell.angle_beta   90.00
_cell.angle_gamma   90.00
#
_symmetry.space_group_name_H-M   'P 1'
#
loop_
_entity.id
_entity.type
_entity.pdbx_description
1 polymer ?
#
loop_
_entity_poly.entity_id
_entity_poly.type
_entity_poly.pdbx_seq_one_letter_code
_entity_poly.pdbx_strand_id
1 'polypeptide(L)'
;MARAKKRADGRYCSQIYLGRDENGKRKYKSVYAKTPAELKEKETSVRLQLGQGLDVLSQRDSFATWADDWLRLKEKEQITCRQMDNYRRAVKLWKEELPGYEIGQVRADDVERVLIALSDQGLAQRTVDLYRSAMRQIMRRAVGRVIPTNPVEQVELAAVGRKAEQRRALTAEEQQWIWNTPHRAQP
;
A
#
# COMPACT_ATOMS: atom_id res chain seq x y z
N MET A 1 13.56 12.29 -35.32
CA MET A 1 12.61 11.58 -34.44
C MET A 1 12.15 10.31 -35.13
N ALA A 2 12.32 9.14 -34.52
CA ALA A 2 11.87 7.87 -35.11
C ALA A 2 10.33 7.87 -35.19
N ARG A 3 9.81 7.57 -36.38
CA ARG A 3 8.38 7.53 -36.67
C ARG A 3 7.77 6.33 -35.93
N ALA A 4 6.74 6.53 -35.10
CA ALA A 4 6.07 5.46 -34.36
C ALA A 4 5.56 4.39 -35.35
N LYS A 5 5.98 3.13 -35.17
CA LYS A 5 5.63 2.02 -36.06
C LYS A 5 4.25 1.47 -35.65
N LYS A 6 3.32 1.47 -36.59
CA LYS A 6 2.00 0.86 -36.44
C LYS A 6 2.13 -0.65 -36.62
N ARG A 7 1.57 -1.43 -35.69
CA ARG A 7 1.56 -2.90 -35.73
C ARG A 7 0.36 -3.42 -36.54
N ALA A 8 0.37 -4.71 -36.85
CA ALA A 8 -0.76 -5.38 -37.53
C ALA A 8 -2.06 -5.33 -36.72
N ASP A 9 -1.96 -5.25 -35.38
CA ASP A 9 -3.09 -5.11 -34.45
C ASP A 9 -3.65 -3.67 -34.36
N GLY A 10 -3.17 -2.76 -35.21
CA GLY A 10 -3.63 -1.37 -35.28
C GLY A 10 -3.06 -0.44 -34.23
N ARG A 11 -2.30 -0.95 -33.23
CA ARG A 11 -1.67 -0.15 -32.17
C ARG A 11 -0.30 0.37 -32.59
N TYR A 12 0.06 1.51 -32.05
CA TYR A 12 1.42 2.05 -32.14
C TYR A 12 2.28 1.47 -31.01
N CYS A 13 3.54 1.18 -31.31
CA CYS A 13 4.48 0.62 -30.35
C CYS A 13 5.78 1.41 -30.34
N SER A 14 6.33 1.66 -29.18
CA SER A 14 7.68 2.18 -28.97
C SER A 14 8.40 1.36 -27.92
N GLN A 15 9.74 1.28 -28.04
CA GLN A 15 10.62 0.61 -27.08
C GLN A 15 11.54 1.64 -26.44
N ILE A 16 11.48 1.69 -25.12
CA ILE A 16 12.30 2.59 -24.31
C ILE A 16 13.43 1.75 -23.70
N TYR A 17 14.66 2.18 -23.92
CA TYR A 17 15.83 1.55 -23.33
C TYR A 17 15.90 1.87 -21.83
N LEU A 18 16.03 0.84 -20.98
CA LEU A 18 16.05 0.94 -19.53
C LEU A 18 17.45 0.75 -18.93
N GLY A 19 18.43 0.33 -19.71
CA GLY A 19 19.76 -0.02 -19.23
C GLY A 19 20.17 -1.44 -19.60
N ARG A 20 21.15 -1.96 -18.87
CA ARG A 20 21.62 -3.36 -19.00
C ARG A 20 21.31 -4.12 -17.72
N ASP A 21 21.09 -5.42 -17.84
CA ASP A 21 20.99 -6.33 -16.70
C ASP A 21 22.38 -6.69 -16.14
N GLU A 22 22.41 -7.49 -15.08
CA GLU A 22 23.64 -8.00 -14.44
C GLU A 22 24.52 -8.80 -15.41
N ASN A 23 23.92 -9.36 -16.47
CA ASN A 23 24.61 -10.12 -17.51
C ASN A 23 25.00 -9.25 -18.72
N GLY A 24 24.87 -7.92 -18.63
CA GLY A 24 25.21 -6.96 -19.68
C GLY A 24 24.18 -6.88 -20.83
N LYS A 25 23.07 -7.63 -20.77
CA LYS A 25 22.00 -7.63 -21.78
C LYS A 25 21.15 -6.38 -21.68
N ARG A 26 20.82 -5.78 -22.83
CA ARG A 26 19.98 -4.57 -22.87
C ARG A 26 18.53 -4.87 -22.48
N LYS A 27 18.00 -4.11 -21.52
CA LYS A 27 16.59 -4.15 -21.12
C LYS A 27 15.80 -3.06 -21.81
N TYR A 28 14.58 -3.38 -22.23
CA TYR A 28 13.66 -2.45 -22.88
C TYR A 28 12.26 -2.57 -22.28
N LYS A 29 11.57 -1.43 -22.17
CA LYS A 29 10.12 -1.39 -21.89
C LYS A 29 9.38 -1.07 -23.18
N SER A 30 8.46 -1.95 -23.60
CA SER A 30 7.57 -1.70 -24.71
C SER A 30 6.34 -0.94 -24.23
N VAL A 31 6.01 0.15 -24.92
CA VAL A 31 4.83 1.00 -24.66
C VAL A 31 3.91 0.90 -25.86
N TYR A 32 2.60 0.75 -25.61
CA TYR A 32 1.58 0.60 -26.64
C TYR A 32 0.50 1.66 -26.48
N ALA A 33 0.00 2.20 -27.61
CA ALA A 33 -1.06 3.18 -27.63
C ALA A 33 -1.95 3.04 -28.87
N LYS A 34 -3.16 3.55 -28.81
CA LYS A 34 -4.08 3.58 -29.96
C LYS A 34 -3.76 4.72 -30.92
N THR A 35 -3.20 5.81 -30.40
CA THR A 35 -2.83 6.99 -31.16
C THR A 35 -1.36 7.36 -30.97
N PRO A 36 -0.73 8.06 -31.96
CA PRO A 36 0.65 8.55 -31.80
C PRO A 36 0.81 9.56 -30.67
N ALA A 37 -0.21 10.38 -30.39
CA ALA A 37 -0.21 11.37 -29.31
C ALA A 37 -0.14 10.67 -27.95
N GLU A 38 -1.04 9.71 -27.72
CA GLU A 38 -1.04 8.88 -26.50
C GLU A 38 0.27 8.11 -26.32
N LEU A 39 0.87 7.61 -27.41
CA LEU A 39 2.15 6.93 -27.35
C LEU A 39 3.26 7.87 -26.84
N LYS A 40 3.29 9.10 -27.37
CA LYS A 40 4.28 10.12 -26.96
C LYS A 40 4.12 10.52 -25.50
N GLU A 41 2.90 10.68 -25.02
CA GLU A 41 2.62 10.96 -23.60
C GLU A 41 3.13 9.83 -22.68
N LYS A 42 2.80 8.57 -23.03
CA LYS A 42 3.27 7.40 -22.31
C LYS A 42 4.81 7.27 -22.32
N GLU A 43 5.45 7.54 -23.47
CA GLU A 43 6.92 7.57 -23.57
C GLU A 43 7.52 8.64 -22.64
N THR A 44 6.95 9.85 -22.65
CA THR A 44 7.42 10.97 -21.84
C THR A 44 7.28 10.63 -20.35
N SER A 45 6.16 10.06 -19.94
CA SER A 45 5.91 9.59 -18.57
C SER A 45 6.95 8.56 -18.11
N VAL A 46 7.21 7.54 -18.95
CA VAL A 46 8.21 6.51 -18.63
C VAL A 46 9.62 7.10 -18.56
N ARG A 47 9.99 8.02 -19.46
CA ARG A 47 11.30 8.68 -19.42
C ARG A 47 11.47 9.57 -18.21
N LEU A 48 10.41 10.27 -17.78
CA LEU A 48 10.40 11.05 -16.56
C LEU A 48 10.65 10.18 -15.33
N GLN A 49 9.94 9.04 -15.23
CA GLN A 49 10.13 8.07 -14.15
C GLN A 49 11.56 7.51 -14.11
N LEU A 50 12.13 7.20 -15.29
CA LEU A 50 13.53 6.77 -15.39
C LEU A 50 14.50 7.87 -14.97
N GLY A 51 14.24 9.13 -15.35
CA GLY A 51 15.03 10.29 -14.93
C GLY A 51 14.97 10.52 -13.41
N GLN A 52 13.89 10.06 -12.75
CA GLN A 52 13.75 10.05 -11.29
C GLN A 52 14.41 8.83 -10.63
N GLY A 53 15.06 7.96 -11.39
CA GLY A 53 15.72 6.75 -10.90
C GLY A 53 14.77 5.61 -10.52
N LEU A 54 13.50 5.66 -10.94
CA LEU A 54 12.53 4.62 -10.62
C LEU A 54 12.71 3.36 -11.48
N ASP A 55 12.61 2.19 -10.84
CA ASP A 55 12.56 0.91 -11.55
C ASP A 55 11.16 0.67 -12.14
N VAL A 56 11.03 1.04 -13.39
CA VAL A 56 9.77 0.96 -14.13
C VAL A 56 9.32 -0.48 -14.42
N LEU A 57 10.21 -1.47 -14.31
CA LEU A 57 9.86 -2.88 -14.48
C LEU A 57 9.22 -3.43 -13.21
N SER A 58 9.79 -3.15 -12.05
CA SER A 58 9.26 -3.59 -10.76
C SER A 58 7.93 -2.92 -10.36
N GLN A 59 7.45 -1.92 -11.12
CA GLN A 59 6.10 -1.38 -10.95
C GLN A 59 5.00 -2.44 -11.15
N ARG A 60 5.31 -3.53 -11.86
CA ARG A 60 4.41 -4.66 -12.11
C ARG A 60 4.50 -5.76 -11.06
N ASP A 61 5.38 -5.61 -10.09
CA ASP A 61 5.46 -6.57 -8.99
C ASP A 61 4.14 -6.54 -8.21
N SER A 62 3.70 -7.71 -7.78
CA SER A 62 2.46 -7.83 -7.02
C SER A 62 2.55 -7.05 -5.70
N PHE A 63 1.51 -6.28 -5.39
CA PHE A 63 1.35 -5.66 -4.07
C PHE A 63 1.48 -6.69 -2.95
N ALA A 64 0.92 -7.89 -3.15
CA ALA A 64 1.00 -8.97 -2.17
C ALA A 64 2.44 -9.36 -1.84
N THR A 65 3.32 -9.43 -2.84
CA THR A 65 4.76 -9.73 -2.64
C THR A 65 5.43 -8.63 -1.79
N TRP A 66 5.17 -7.37 -2.09
CA TRP A 66 5.71 -6.24 -1.32
C TRP A 66 5.22 -6.23 0.14
N ALA A 67 3.94 -6.58 0.35
CA ALA A 67 3.35 -6.68 1.68
C ALA A 67 3.96 -7.84 2.49
N ASP A 68 4.17 -9.00 1.87
CA ASP A 68 4.81 -10.15 2.52
C ASP A 68 6.28 -9.88 2.84
N ASP A 69 7.03 -9.23 1.95
CA ASP A 69 8.41 -8.83 2.19
C ASP A 69 8.52 -7.79 3.31
N TRP A 70 7.57 -6.86 3.38
CA TRP A 70 7.51 -5.92 4.50
C TRP A 70 7.25 -6.67 5.82
N LEU A 71 6.33 -7.64 5.83
CA LEU A 71 6.00 -8.43 7.02
C LEU A 71 7.20 -9.24 7.51
N ARG A 72 7.94 -9.90 6.58
CA ARG A 72 9.20 -10.61 6.91
C ARG A 72 10.26 -9.71 7.54
N LEU A 73 10.34 -8.44 7.10
CA LEU A 73 11.26 -7.49 7.73
C LEU A 73 10.80 -7.14 9.14
N LYS A 74 9.49 -6.95 9.35
CA LYS A 74 8.93 -6.70 10.68
C LYS A 74 9.14 -7.86 11.66
N GLU A 75 9.17 -9.10 11.16
CA GLU A 75 9.51 -10.29 11.97
C GLU A 75 10.95 -10.29 12.48
N LYS A 76 11.86 -9.60 11.79
CA LYS A 76 13.27 -9.43 12.22
C LYS A 76 13.46 -8.27 13.20
N GLU A 77 12.47 -7.39 13.32
CA GLU A 77 12.49 -6.29 14.29
C GLU A 77 12.06 -6.83 15.67
N GLN A 78 12.63 -6.28 16.73
CA GLN A 78 12.24 -6.63 18.13
C GLN A 78 10.93 -5.93 18.50
N ILE A 79 9.83 -6.41 17.93
CA ILE A 79 8.47 -5.92 18.20
C ILE A 79 7.70 -6.94 19.04
N THR A 80 6.68 -6.47 19.78
CA THR A 80 5.86 -7.35 20.60
C THR A 80 5.02 -8.30 19.74
N CYS A 81 4.73 -9.50 20.26
CA CYS A 81 3.86 -10.47 19.57
C CYS A 81 2.52 -9.85 19.18
N ARG A 82 1.91 -9.05 20.08
CA ARG A 82 0.65 -8.35 19.80
C ARG A 82 0.75 -7.39 18.62
N GLN A 83 1.85 -6.65 18.52
CA GLN A 83 2.10 -5.75 17.39
C GLN A 83 2.28 -6.53 16.08
N MET A 84 2.98 -7.66 16.13
CA MET A 84 3.17 -8.53 14.99
C MET A 84 1.84 -9.11 14.48
N ASP A 85 0.97 -9.56 15.38
CA ASP A 85 -0.36 -10.05 15.02
C ASP A 85 -1.22 -8.97 14.38
N ASN A 86 -1.12 -7.74 14.86
CA ASN A 86 -1.79 -6.59 14.24
C ASN A 86 -1.30 -6.35 12.80
N TYR A 87 0.00 -6.46 12.57
CA TYR A 87 0.58 -6.33 11.22
C TYR A 87 0.15 -7.46 10.29
N ARG A 88 0.11 -8.71 10.78
CA ARG A 88 -0.38 -9.86 10.01
C ARG A 88 -1.84 -9.66 9.58
N ARG A 89 -2.70 -9.19 10.51
CA ARG A 89 -4.10 -8.88 10.20
C ARG A 89 -4.21 -7.77 9.17
N ALA A 90 -3.41 -6.71 9.29
CA ALA A 90 -3.40 -5.61 8.33
C ALA A 90 -2.95 -6.07 6.94
N VAL A 91 -1.87 -6.84 6.84
CA VAL A 91 -1.39 -7.38 5.55
C VAL A 91 -2.45 -8.28 4.91
N LYS A 92 -3.08 -9.16 5.71
CA LYS A 92 -4.15 -10.05 5.23
C LYS A 92 -5.29 -9.23 4.62
N LEU A 93 -5.80 -8.24 5.36
CA LEU A 93 -6.88 -7.36 4.91
C LEU A 93 -6.52 -6.66 3.58
N TRP A 94 -5.35 -6.02 3.50
CA TRP A 94 -4.96 -5.29 2.30
C TRP A 94 -4.77 -6.21 1.08
N LYS A 95 -4.34 -7.45 1.27
CA LYS A 95 -4.24 -8.46 0.19
C LYS A 95 -5.63 -8.90 -0.29
N GLU A 96 -6.61 -8.97 0.60
CA GLU A 96 -8.01 -9.29 0.29
C GLU A 96 -8.71 -8.14 -0.44
N GLU A 97 -8.41 -6.89 -0.07
CA GLU A 97 -9.03 -5.70 -0.66
C GLU A 97 -8.38 -5.27 -2.00
N LEU A 98 -7.12 -5.65 -2.24
CA LEU A 98 -6.37 -5.34 -3.45
C LEU A 98 -5.90 -6.62 -4.19
N PRO A 99 -6.82 -7.51 -4.58
CA PRO A 99 -6.45 -8.76 -5.22
C PRO A 99 -5.87 -8.50 -6.61
N GLY A 100 -4.66 -9.03 -6.88
CA GLY A 100 -4.03 -8.91 -8.19
C GLY A 100 -3.48 -7.52 -8.54
N TYR A 101 -3.50 -6.57 -7.62
CA TYR A 101 -2.92 -5.25 -7.86
C TYR A 101 -1.39 -5.32 -7.99
N GLU A 102 -0.86 -4.63 -8.98
CA GLU A 102 0.56 -4.31 -9.08
C GLU A 102 0.88 -3.14 -8.14
N ILE A 103 2.09 -3.11 -7.53
CA ILE A 103 2.47 -2.06 -6.56
C ILE A 103 2.38 -0.65 -7.16
N GLY A 104 2.67 -0.50 -8.45
CA GLY A 104 2.57 0.76 -9.17
C GLY A 104 1.15 1.21 -9.53
N GLN A 105 0.14 0.35 -9.35
CA GLN A 105 -1.25 0.65 -9.66
C GLN A 105 -2.03 1.18 -8.47
N VAL A 106 -1.54 0.95 -7.25
CA VAL A 106 -2.21 1.38 -6.02
C VAL A 106 -2.28 2.90 -5.96
N ARG A 107 -3.50 3.44 -5.84
CA ARG A 107 -3.80 4.87 -5.79
C ARG A 107 -4.38 5.29 -4.45
N ALA A 108 -4.40 6.59 -4.20
CA ALA A 108 -5.02 7.17 -3.02
C ALA A 108 -6.50 6.80 -2.90
N ASP A 109 -7.24 6.83 -4.02
CA ASP A 109 -8.67 6.48 -4.08
C ASP A 109 -8.94 5.03 -3.66
N ASP A 110 -8.05 4.09 -4.02
CA ASP A 110 -8.17 2.69 -3.60
C ASP A 110 -8.04 2.56 -2.08
N VAL A 111 -7.06 3.26 -1.51
CA VAL A 111 -6.83 3.28 -0.06
C VAL A 111 -8.00 3.92 0.66
N GLU A 112 -8.49 5.05 0.16
CA GLU A 112 -9.62 5.79 0.72
C GLU A 112 -10.87 4.92 0.75
N ARG A 113 -11.21 4.29 -0.37
CA ARG A 113 -12.35 3.39 -0.49
C ARG A 113 -12.32 2.29 0.57
N VAL A 114 -11.17 1.65 0.78
CA VAL A 114 -11.03 0.57 1.78
C VAL A 114 -11.21 1.12 3.20
N LEU A 115 -10.60 2.27 3.52
CA LEU A 115 -10.71 2.88 4.85
C LEU A 115 -12.15 3.30 5.17
N ILE A 116 -12.89 3.82 4.19
CA ILE A 116 -14.33 4.14 4.33
C ILE A 116 -15.12 2.87 4.58
N ALA A 117 -14.91 1.82 3.78
CA ALA A 117 -15.61 0.55 3.95
C ALA A 117 -15.38 -0.06 5.35
N LEU A 118 -14.17 0.03 5.90
CA LEU A 118 -13.87 -0.40 7.27
C LEU A 118 -14.61 0.44 8.33
N SER A 119 -14.73 1.74 8.09
CA SER A 119 -15.50 2.63 8.96
C SER A 119 -16.99 2.28 8.95
N ASP A 120 -17.56 2.02 7.76
CA ASP A 120 -18.96 1.66 7.58
C ASP A 120 -19.29 0.29 8.23
N GLN A 121 -18.31 -0.61 8.31
CA GLN A 121 -18.41 -1.85 9.09
C GLN A 121 -18.38 -1.60 10.61
N GLY A 122 -18.26 -0.36 11.07
CA GLY A 122 -18.29 0.01 12.49
C GLY A 122 -16.98 -0.25 13.24
N LEU A 123 -15.85 -0.44 12.55
CA LEU A 123 -14.56 -0.61 13.20
C LEU A 123 -14.16 0.64 14.00
N ALA A 124 -13.51 0.40 15.14
CA ALA A 124 -12.98 1.50 15.94
C ALA A 124 -11.92 2.28 15.15
N GLN A 125 -11.92 3.61 15.27
CA GLN A 125 -10.98 4.52 14.62
C GLN A 125 -9.52 4.05 14.76
N ARG A 126 -9.11 3.64 15.98
CA ARG A 126 -7.76 3.12 16.23
C ARG A 126 -7.40 1.89 15.37
N THR A 127 -8.38 1.06 15.04
CA THR A 127 -8.18 -0.11 14.17
C THR A 127 -8.01 0.32 12.72
N VAL A 128 -8.82 1.26 12.26
CA VAL A 128 -8.72 1.84 10.91
C VAL A 128 -7.35 2.54 10.74
N ASP A 129 -6.93 3.31 11.74
CA ASP A 129 -5.63 3.98 11.76
C ASP A 129 -4.45 2.99 11.73
N LEU A 130 -4.59 1.84 12.39
CA LEU A 130 -3.61 0.78 12.36
C LEU A 130 -3.45 0.21 10.93
N TYR A 131 -4.56 -0.08 10.25
CA TYR A 131 -4.54 -0.57 8.88
C TYR A 131 -3.98 0.47 7.91
N ARG A 132 -4.35 1.75 8.07
CA ARG A 132 -3.78 2.87 7.31
C ARG A 132 -2.27 2.98 7.53
N SER A 133 -1.82 2.87 8.79
CA SER A 133 -0.40 2.96 9.15
C SER A 133 0.42 1.81 8.55
N ALA A 134 -0.10 0.58 8.57
CA ALA A 134 0.55 -0.57 7.93
C ALA A 134 0.68 -0.36 6.42
N MET A 135 -0.39 0.06 5.74
CA MET A 135 -0.37 0.37 4.31
C MET A 135 0.64 1.45 3.97
N ARG A 136 0.67 2.54 4.75
CA ARG A 136 1.67 3.61 4.59
C ARG A 136 3.10 3.08 4.67
N GLN A 137 3.40 2.18 5.60
CA GLN A 137 4.73 1.60 5.76
C GLN A 137 5.10 0.67 4.60
N ILE A 138 4.16 -0.13 4.10
CA ILE A 138 4.36 -0.99 2.92
C ILE A 138 4.70 -0.12 1.71
N MET A 139 3.86 0.87 1.40
CA MET A 139 4.03 1.75 0.24
C MET A 139 5.29 2.62 0.35
N ARG A 140 5.67 3.06 1.56
CA ARG A 140 6.89 3.84 1.79
C ARG A 140 8.15 3.13 1.31
N ARG A 141 8.18 1.81 1.35
CA ARG A 141 9.33 1.03 0.83
C ARG A 141 9.46 1.08 -0.69
N ALA A 142 8.34 1.26 -1.38
CA ALA A 142 8.30 1.39 -2.82
C ALA A 142 8.65 2.81 -3.31
N VAL A 143 8.51 3.82 -2.43
CA VAL A 143 8.85 5.22 -2.76
C VAL A 143 10.34 5.36 -3.07
N GLY A 144 10.64 6.08 -4.15
CA GLY A 144 12.00 6.29 -4.65
C GLY A 144 12.63 5.07 -5.34
N ARG A 145 11.94 3.93 -5.33
CA ARG A 145 12.36 2.72 -6.05
C ARG A 145 11.44 2.41 -7.23
N VAL A 146 10.14 2.38 -6.99
CA VAL A 146 9.12 1.91 -7.92
C VAL A 146 8.06 2.98 -8.16
N ILE A 147 7.69 3.71 -7.13
CA ILE A 147 6.70 4.80 -7.17
C ILE A 147 7.33 6.12 -6.73
N PRO A 148 6.89 7.26 -7.30
CA PRO A 148 7.46 8.56 -6.93
C PRO A 148 7.00 9.06 -5.55
N THR A 149 5.76 8.79 -5.17
CA THR A 149 5.13 9.26 -3.94
C THR A 149 4.31 8.18 -3.28
N ASN A 150 4.09 8.30 -1.97
CA ASN A 150 3.26 7.36 -1.23
C ASN A 150 1.78 7.72 -1.40
N PRO A 151 0.94 6.88 -2.02
CA PRO A 151 -0.47 7.18 -2.22
C PRO A 151 -1.25 7.34 -0.91
N VAL A 152 -0.82 6.69 0.17
CA VAL A 152 -1.49 6.80 1.48
C VAL A 152 -1.34 8.19 2.10
N GLU A 153 -0.28 8.93 1.74
CA GLU A 153 -0.04 10.30 2.21
C GLU A 153 -0.90 11.32 1.47
N GLN A 154 -1.44 10.94 0.31
CA GLN A 154 -2.36 11.77 -0.48
C GLN A 154 -3.83 11.59 -0.06
N VAL A 155 -4.12 10.64 0.84
CA VAL A 155 -5.48 10.41 1.35
C VAL A 155 -5.82 11.49 2.36
N GLU A 156 -6.77 12.36 2.00
CA GLU A 156 -7.23 13.50 2.82
C GLU A 156 -8.32 13.13 3.84
N LEU A 157 -8.58 11.85 4.04
CA LEU A 157 -9.55 11.41 5.03
C LEU A 157 -9.13 11.84 6.43
N ALA A 158 -10.00 12.62 7.05
CA ALA A 158 -9.97 12.85 8.49
C ALA A 158 -10.09 11.50 9.24
N ALA A 159 -10.00 11.53 10.56
CA ALA A 159 -10.15 10.33 11.37
C ALA A 159 -11.48 9.64 11.09
N VAL A 160 -11.44 8.46 10.46
CA VAL A 160 -12.61 7.62 10.15
C VAL A 160 -12.68 6.44 11.11
N GLY A 161 -13.91 5.98 11.37
CA GLY A 161 -14.19 4.91 12.29
C GLY A 161 -14.84 5.40 13.60
N ARG A 162 -15.38 4.44 14.35
CA ARG A 162 -16.06 4.75 15.62
C ARG A 162 -15.07 5.29 16.65
N LYS A 163 -15.35 6.50 17.16
CA LYS A 163 -14.56 7.08 18.26
C LYS A 163 -14.64 6.19 19.48
N ALA A 164 -13.51 6.04 20.18
CA ALA A 164 -13.50 5.35 21.46
C ALA A 164 -14.27 6.20 22.50
N GLU A 165 -15.08 5.55 23.31
CA GLU A 165 -15.66 6.19 24.47
C GLU A 165 -14.54 6.60 25.45
N GLN A 166 -14.68 7.78 26.04
CA GLN A 166 -13.75 8.21 27.07
C GLN A 166 -13.87 7.27 28.29
N ARG A 167 -12.81 6.55 28.54
CA ARG A 167 -12.70 5.76 29.79
C ARG A 167 -12.35 6.73 30.91
N ARG A 168 -13.24 6.88 31.90
CA ARG A 168 -12.94 7.58 33.12
C ARG A 168 -12.16 6.68 34.11
N ALA A 169 -11.38 7.27 34.97
CA ALA A 169 -10.81 6.56 36.09
C ALA A 169 -11.94 6.11 37.06
N LEU A 170 -11.75 4.99 37.69
CA LEU A 170 -12.66 4.53 38.76
C LEU A 170 -12.64 5.53 39.93
N THR A 171 -13.83 5.83 40.43
CA THR A 171 -13.92 6.60 41.67
C THR A 171 -13.41 5.79 42.86
N ALA A 172 -13.07 6.46 43.99
CA ALA A 172 -12.62 5.77 45.17
C ALA A 172 -13.65 4.74 45.70
N GLU A 173 -14.94 5.06 45.58
CA GLU A 173 -16.04 4.17 45.98
C GLU A 173 -16.11 2.91 45.08
N GLU A 174 -15.97 3.10 43.76
CA GLU A 174 -15.94 1.99 42.79
C GLU A 174 -14.72 1.09 43.00
N GLN A 175 -13.56 1.67 43.34
CA GLN A 175 -12.36 0.91 43.69
C GLN A 175 -12.58 0.07 44.94
N GLN A 176 -13.13 0.69 46.02
CA GLN A 176 -13.46 -0.04 47.25
C GLN A 176 -14.46 -1.17 46.99
N TRP A 177 -15.47 -0.92 46.14
CA TRP A 177 -16.45 -1.95 45.80
C TRP A 177 -15.80 -3.15 45.11
N ILE A 178 -14.90 -2.91 44.15
CA ILE A 178 -14.15 -3.96 43.45
C ILE A 178 -13.29 -4.77 44.43
N TRP A 179 -12.58 -4.09 45.35
CA TRP A 179 -11.74 -4.76 46.33
C TRP A 179 -12.54 -5.61 47.31
N ASN A 180 -13.73 -5.16 47.69
CA ASN A 180 -14.58 -5.82 48.68
C ASN A 180 -15.50 -6.90 48.06
N THR A 181 -15.57 -6.98 46.71
CA THR A 181 -16.37 -8.00 46.06
C THR A 181 -15.58 -9.31 46.01
N PRO A 182 -16.02 -10.40 46.65
CA PRO A 182 -15.32 -11.66 46.63
C PRO A 182 -15.27 -12.19 45.19
N HIS A 183 -14.07 -12.47 44.67
CA HIS A 183 -13.88 -13.15 43.40
C HIS A 183 -14.56 -14.54 43.50
N ARG A 184 -15.73 -14.69 42.88
CA ARG A 184 -16.27 -16.00 42.60
C ARG A 184 -15.35 -16.69 41.59
N ALA A 185 -14.50 -17.60 42.09
CA ALA A 185 -13.83 -18.53 41.19
C ALA A 185 -14.90 -19.23 40.39
N GLN A 186 -14.90 -19.03 39.09
CA GLN A 186 -15.72 -19.88 38.21
C GLN A 186 -15.09 -21.28 38.22
N PRO A 187 -15.89 -22.32 38.32
CA PRO A 187 -15.42 -23.70 38.25
C PRO A 187 -14.88 -24.06 36.89
#